data_c1b2a2adf4ece378cbcede88c66b13ec
#
_entry.id   c1b2a2adf4ece378cbcede88c66b13ec
#
_cell.length_a   1.000
_cell.length_b   1.000
_cell.length_c   1.000
_cell.angle_alpha   90.00
_cell.angle_beta   90.00
_cell.angle_gamma   90.00
#
_symmetry.space_group_name_H-M   'P 1'
#
loop_
_entity.id
_entity.type
_entity.pdbx_description
1 polymer ?
#
loop_
_entity_poly.entity_id
_entity_poly.type
_entity_poly.pdbx_seq_one_letter_code
_entity_poly.pdbx_strand_id
1 'polypeptide(L)'
;MDRKENESTRSKVLGICLILFILAIAFFTFSQLLRGDDTYGNIERSGQRIGNSIFYKYDNKIYALIPSGGYYIVEDADVDSFSVINSENTYDSRVVGIDKNHVYFGNVKIEDLNSKEITNVGNGYYTDGKSTYFCSSLSERNDEISYVSEIFGHIVHAFFKDKKPKSYIYPYHKLNTEKKISKINNLIYFATDGDVLYYKGKPLENADLNTIKEVSKHGEYFCDKNNVYYKNELLPIKNSGELEVVSVEQGDDLLYDKKSGEVFKGNLRFDENFTPYRVIGNSSSHIYNLFFASKDGVYFYNQRKNKQIKIGENNFKGNIEFLDENVFCDEENMYFLNSYEKYIVRFRVPHIRRLYSRNSQIVSFDKKEGWEKVKDIQSNVIGSVWTKNGKYYYFDNLGNSQLINDTVFEITDKKVLNELLSDESKITIDRIRKIIKDEKMQAVSGEVKYTATVKYSYYYLYMILLFPFVIVGSILKQKGRRKLLKYNEKYR
;
A
#
# COMPACT_ATOMS: atom_id res chain seq x y z
N MET A 1 8.48 -65.77 8.40
CA MET A 1 7.79 -64.59 8.98
C MET A 1 8.80 -63.44 9.27
N ASP A 2 9.99 -63.73 9.70
CA ASP A 2 11.00 -62.73 10.12
C ASP A 2 11.58 -61.79 9.04
N ARG A 3 11.56 -62.18 7.76
CA ARG A 3 12.16 -61.38 6.70
C ARG A 3 11.34 -60.11 6.34
N LYS A 4 10.00 -60.17 6.35
CA LYS A 4 9.11 -59.08 6.08
C LYS A 4 9.05 -58.04 7.22
N GLU A 5 9.19 -58.49 8.45
CA GLU A 5 9.21 -57.63 9.64
C GLU A 5 10.50 -56.78 9.70
N ASN A 6 11.62 -57.37 9.28
CA ASN A 6 12.93 -56.73 9.23
C ASN A 6 12.99 -55.66 8.10
N GLU A 7 12.33 -55.87 6.94
CA GLU A 7 12.22 -54.88 5.86
C GLU A 7 11.34 -53.70 6.24
N SER A 8 10.21 -53.93 6.95
CA SER A 8 9.32 -52.87 7.45
C SER A 8 10.04 -52.01 8.49
N THR A 9 10.81 -52.59 9.37
CA THR A 9 11.57 -51.85 10.40
C THR A 9 12.72 -51.05 9.78
N ARG A 10 13.43 -51.57 8.79
CA ARG A 10 14.46 -50.85 8.03
C ARG A 10 13.90 -49.68 7.27
N SER A 11 12.72 -49.81 6.61
CA SER A 11 12.04 -48.73 5.89
C SER A 11 11.60 -47.62 6.84
N LYS A 12 11.08 -47.95 8.02
CA LYS A 12 10.73 -46.99 9.06
C LYS A 12 11.95 -46.24 9.61
N VAL A 13 13.01 -46.93 9.87
CA VAL A 13 14.29 -46.33 10.34
C VAL A 13 14.88 -45.42 9.28
N LEU A 14 14.87 -45.84 8.00
CA LEU A 14 15.31 -44.99 6.87
C LEU A 14 14.44 -43.73 6.73
N GLY A 15 13.13 -43.86 6.87
CA GLY A 15 12.21 -42.72 6.88
C GLY A 15 12.48 -41.74 8.00
N ILE A 16 12.70 -42.24 9.22
CA ILE A 16 13.05 -41.40 10.37
C ILE A 16 14.40 -40.70 10.15
N CYS A 17 15.42 -41.41 9.66
CA CYS A 17 16.72 -40.81 9.34
C CYS A 17 16.61 -39.72 8.28
N LEU A 18 15.78 -39.91 7.23
CA LEU A 18 15.54 -38.92 6.19
C LEU A 18 14.86 -37.68 6.77
N ILE A 19 13.86 -37.86 7.62
CA ILE A 19 13.17 -36.75 8.29
C ILE A 19 14.16 -35.98 9.19
N LEU A 20 14.94 -36.64 9.97
CA LEU A 20 15.96 -36.04 10.85
C LEU A 20 17.03 -35.30 10.04
N PHE A 21 17.42 -35.82 8.88
CA PHE A 21 18.36 -35.19 7.96
C PHE A 21 17.77 -33.91 7.35
N ILE A 22 16.51 -33.96 6.88
CA ILE A 22 15.79 -32.78 6.38
C ILE A 22 15.65 -31.70 7.46
N LEU A 23 15.30 -32.12 8.69
CA LEU A 23 15.22 -31.23 9.84
C LEU A 23 16.56 -30.61 10.20
N ALA A 24 17.65 -31.37 10.12
CA ALA A 24 19.00 -30.88 10.37
C ALA A 24 19.45 -29.88 9.31
N ILE A 25 19.15 -30.12 8.01
CA ILE A 25 19.41 -29.17 6.93
C ILE A 25 18.58 -27.90 7.14
N ALA A 26 17.28 -28.03 7.38
CA ALA A 26 16.38 -26.88 7.63
C ALA A 26 16.85 -26.06 8.83
N PHE A 27 17.30 -26.71 9.89
CA PHE A 27 17.85 -26.09 11.07
C PHE A 27 19.17 -25.36 10.79
N PHE A 28 20.08 -25.99 10.05
CA PHE A 28 21.36 -25.40 9.70
C PHE A 28 21.17 -24.18 8.78
N THR A 29 20.34 -24.30 7.75
CA THR A 29 20.00 -23.17 6.86
C THR A 29 19.34 -22.03 7.62
N PHE A 30 18.40 -22.31 8.51
CA PHE A 30 17.76 -21.32 9.35
C PHE A 30 18.75 -20.63 10.32
N SER A 31 19.71 -21.39 10.87
CA SER A 31 20.77 -20.83 11.72
C SER A 31 21.70 -19.88 10.98
N GLN A 32 21.96 -20.14 9.68
CA GLN A 32 22.75 -19.22 8.83
C GLN A 32 21.95 -17.96 8.48
N LEU A 33 20.65 -18.09 8.18
CA LEU A 33 19.76 -16.94 7.96
C LEU A 33 19.65 -16.01 9.20
N LEU A 34 19.70 -16.61 10.41
CA LEU A 34 19.68 -15.83 11.66
C LEU A 34 21.02 -15.16 12.00
N ARG A 35 22.14 -15.58 11.38
CA ARG A 35 23.44 -14.94 11.63
C ARG A 35 23.53 -13.50 11.17
N GLY A 36 22.57 -13.07 10.33
CA GLY A 36 22.54 -11.72 9.76
C GLY A 36 23.67 -11.51 8.76
N ASP A 37 23.43 -10.69 7.80
CA ASP A 37 24.47 -10.17 6.91
C ASP A 37 25.00 -8.87 7.53
N ASP A 38 26.19 -8.90 8.10
CA ASP A 38 26.84 -7.71 8.67
C ASP A 38 27.21 -6.68 7.59
N THR A 39 27.12 -7.05 6.31
CA THR A 39 27.42 -6.17 5.16
C THR A 39 26.55 -4.90 5.19
N TYR A 40 25.25 -5.04 5.54
CA TYR A 40 24.36 -3.89 5.68
C TYR A 40 24.88 -2.87 6.70
N GLY A 41 25.13 -3.30 7.93
CA GLY A 41 25.63 -2.43 9.00
C GLY A 41 27.05 -1.92 8.75
N ASN A 42 27.87 -2.65 8.00
CA ASN A 42 29.21 -2.21 7.64
C ASN A 42 29.18 -1.12 6.56
N ILE A 43 28.32 -1.25 5.54
CA ILE A 43 28.13 -0.22 4.51
C ILE A 43 27.55 1.06 5.14
N GLU A 44 26.58 0.94 6.07
CA GLU A 44 26.04 2.12 6.76
C GLU A 44 27.09 2.87 7.58
N ARG A 45 28.04 2.14 8.21
CA ARG A 45 29.07 2.74 9.08
C ARG A 45 30.28 3.25 8.31
N SER A 46 30.69 2.58 7.25
CA SER A 46 31.99 2.77 6.61
C SER A 46 31.91 2.92 5.08
N GLY A 47 30.74 2.75 4.48
CA GLY A 47 30.53 2.92 3.05
C GLY A 47 30.52 4.39 2.66
N GLN A 48 31.17 4.73 1.56
CA GLN A 48 31.17 6.07 1.00
C GLN A 48 30.02 6.19 -0.01
N ARG A 49 29.04 7.03 0.30
CA ARG A 49 27.93 7.32 -0.62
C ARG A 49 28.44 8.13 -1.83
N ILE A 50 28.01 7.74 -3.03
CA ILE A 50 28.39 8.40 -4.29
C ILE A 50 27.37 9.48 -4.60
N GLY A 51 27.72 10.73 -4.35
CA GLY A 51 26.83 11.89 -4.53
C GLY A 51 25.51 11.74 -3.73
N ASN A 52 24.44 12.35 -4.25
CA ASN A 52 23.11 12.19 -3.67
C ASN A 52 22.34 11.03 -4.32
N SER A 53 22.91 9.84 -4.29
CA SER A 53 22.36 8.65 -4.97
C SER A 53 22.09 7.49 -4.03
N ILE A 54 21.61 6.41 -4.59
CA ILE A 54 21.45 5.13 -3.89
C ILE A 54 22.74 4.30 -3.83
N PHE A 55 23.83 4.76 -4.47
CA PHE A 55 25.06 3.99 -4.65
C PHE A 55 26.07 4.30 -3.55
N TYR A 56 26.79 3.24 -3.14
CA TYR A 56 27.83 3.27 -2.11
C TYR A 56 29.06 2.51 -2.57
N LYS A 57 30.26 3.08 -2.35
CA LYS A 57 31.54 2.40 -2.49
C LYS A 57 31.94 1.80 -1.13
N TYR A 58 32.13 0.48 -1.10
CA TYR A 58 32.58 -0.23 0.11
C TYR A 58 33.36 -1.49 -0.30
N ASP A 59 34.47 -1.76 0.37
CA ASP A 59 35.33 -2.96 0.16
C ASP A 59 35.63 -3.22 -1.33
N ASN A 60 36.05 -2.18 -2.02
CA ASN A 60 36.35 -2.19 -3.47
C ASN A 60 35.21 -2.72 -4.36
N LYS A 61 33.98 -2.50 -3.95
CA LYS A 61 32.75 -2.85 -4.69
C LYS A 61 31.77 -1.66 -4.67
N ILE A 62 30.88 -1.64 -5.66
CA ILE A 62 29.75 -0.72 -5.70
C ILE A 62 28.52 -1.46 -5.23
N TYR A 63 27.78 -0.83 -4.33
CA TYR A 63 26.50 -1.31 -3.82
C TYR A 63 25.39 -0.32 -4.13
N ALA A 64 24.21 -0.84 -4.46
CA ALA A 64 22.98 -0.06 -4.60
C ALA A 64 22.04 -0.34 -3.42
N LEU A 65 21.58 0.69 -2.72
CA LEU A 65 20.55 0.56 -1.68
C LEU A 65 19.17 0.57 -2.35
N ILE A 66 18.51 -0.59 -2.36
CA ILE A 66 17.17 -0.75 -2.90
C ILE A 66 16.17 -0.78 -1.74
N PRO A 67 15.21 0.14 -1.65
CA PRO A 67 14.15 0.09 -0.63
C PRO A 67 13.50 -1.28 -0.57
N SER A 68 13.19 -1.76 0.64
CA SER A 68 12.69 -3.11 0.93
C SER A 68 13.64 -4.28 0.60
N GLY A 69 14.66 -4.06 -0.21
CA GLY A 69 15.65 -5.08 -0.60
C GLY A 69 16.98 -4.97 0.15
N GLY A 70 17.33 -3.79 0.67
CA GLY A 70 18.64 -3.51 1.26
C GLY A 70 19.75 -3.31 0.23
N TYR A 71 21.00 -3.54 0.62
CA TYR A 71 22.14 -3.37 -0.29
C TYR A 71 22.31 -4.57 -1.22
N TYR A 72 22.52 -4.27 -2.50
CA TYR A 72 22.88 -5.23 -3.54
C TYR A 72 24.19 -4.82 -4.19
N ILE A 73 25.04 -5.78 -4.52
CA ILE A 73 26.22 -5.54 -5.32
C ILE A 73 25.80 -5.13 -6.73
N VAL A 74 26.41 -4.08 -7.25
CA VAL A 74 26.30 -3.71 -8.67
C VAL A 74 27.37 -4.52 -9.41
N GLU A 75 26.94 -5.61 -10.04
CA GLU A 75 27.82 -6.56 -10.71
C GLU A 75 28.56 -5.87 -11.85
N ASP A 76 29.83 -6.22 -12.06
CA ASP A 76 30.71 -5.72 -13.12
C ASP A 76 30.98 -4.21 -13.09
N ALA A 77 30.59 -3.49 -12.05
CA ALA A 77 30.85 -2.06 -11.95
C ALA A 77 32.33 -1.76 -11.75
N ASP A 78 32.87 -0.90 -12.60
CA ASP A 78 34.23 -0.35 -12.45
C ASP A 78 34.24 0.70 -11.33
N VAL A 79 34.81 0.33 -10.19
CA VAL A 79 34.75 1.11 -8.95
C VAL A 79 35.42 2.49 -9.08
N ASP A 80 36.45 2.59 -9.91
CA ASP A 80 37.25 3.82 -10.02
C ASP A 80 36.62 4.87 -10.95
N SER A 81 35.85 4.41 -11.95
CA SER A 81 35.14 5.29 -12.88
C SER A 81 33.66 5.45 -12.57
N PHE A 82 33.14 4.76 -11.54
CA PHE A 82 31.72 4.79 -11.22
C PHE A 82 31.25 6.16 -10.76
N SER A 83 30.20 6.64 -11.37
CA SER A 83 29.56 7.93 -11.07
C SER A 83 28.04 7.84 -11.27
N VAL A 84 27.34 8.93 -10.99
CA VAL A 84 25.88 9.06 -11.15
C VAL A 84 25.59 10.10 -12.21
N ILE A 85 24.56 9.85 -13.03
CA ILE A 85 24.14 10.82 -14.03
C ILE A 85 23.68 12.09 -13.32
N ASN A 86 24.33 13.22 -13.61
CA ASN A 86 23.90 14.53 -13.18
C ASN A 86 22.65 14.94 -13.98
N SER A 87 21.56 15.26 -13.29
CA SER A 87 20.37 15.85 -13.89
C SER A 87 19.85 17.00 -13.03
N GLU A 88 19.10 17.90 -13.65
CA GLU A 88 18.40 18.99 -12.95
C GLU A 88 17.33 18.41 -11.99
N ASN A 89 16.78 17.24 -12.30
CA ASN A 89 15.86 16.52 -11.42
C ASN A 89 16.60 15.45 -10.60
N THR A 90 17.10 15.86 -9.45
CA THR A 90 17.91 15.03 -8.54
C THR A 90 17.19 13.78 -8.02
N TYR A 91 15.86 13.72 -8.06
CA TYR A 91 15.10 12.58 -7.54
C TYR A 91 15.15 11.39 -8.51
N ASP A 92 14.88 11.60 -9.79
CA ASP A 92 14.85 10.53 -10.79
C ASP A 92 16.24 9.97 -11.09
N SER A 93 17.25 10.83 -11.19
CA SER A 93 18.61 10.44 -11.59
C SER A 93 19.40 9.71 -10.52
N ARG A 94 18.99 9.78 -9.25
CA ARG A 94 19.71 9.15 -8.14
C ARG A 94 19.82 7.62 -8.24
N VAL A 95 18.99 6.98 -9.07
CA VAL A 95 18.93 5.53 -9.25
C VAL A 95 19.73 5.04 -10.46
N VAL A 96 20.33 5.96 -11.24
CA VAL A 96 21.08 5.63 -12.46
C VAL A 96 22.57 5.87 -12.26
N GLY A 97 23.31 4.77 -12.26
CA GLY A 97 24.78 4.76 -12.20
C GLY A 97 25.39 4.55 -13.58
N ILE A 98 26.60 5.07 -13.77
CA ILE A 98 27.42 4.85 -14.95
C ILE A 98 28.86 4.58 -14.56
N ASP A 99 29.55 3.76 -15.32
CA ASP A 99 31.00 3.69 -15.33
C ASP A 99 31.54 3.89 -16.75
N LYS A 100 32.83 3.71 -16.95
CA LYS A 100 33.46 3.89 -18.27
C LYS A 100 32.88 3.01 -19.39
N ASN A 101 32.19 1.90 -19.06
CA ASN A 101 31.71 0.90 -20.00
C ASN A 101 30.19 0.70 -19.97
N HIS A 102 29.55 0.89 -18.83
CA HIS A 102 28.16 0.43 -18.61
C HIS A 102 27.27 1.48 -17.96
N VAL A 103 25.98 1.29 -18.14
CA VAL A 103 24.89 2.01 -17.45
C VAL A 103 24.18 1.03 -16.52
N TYR A 104 23.78 1.51 -15.34
CA TYR A 104 23.13 0.72 -14.31
C TYR A 104 21.83 1.39 -13.85
N PHE A 105 20.73 0.64 -13.85
CA PHE A 105 19.49 1.03 -13.20
C PHE A 105 19.38 0.31 -11.85
N GLY A 106 19.64 1.04 -10.75
CA GLY A 106 19.86 0.42 -9.47
C GLY A 106 21.00 -0.60 -9.52
N ASN A 107 20.70 -1.86 -9.23
CA ASN A 107 21.66 -2.96 -9.27
C ASN A 107 21.65 -3.77 -10.57
N VAL A 108 20.97 -3.28 -11.62
CA VAL A 108 20.85 -3.98 -12.91
C VAL A 108 21.68 -3.27 -13.97
N LYS A 109 22.58 -4.01 -14.62
CA LYS A 109 23.36 -3.54 -15.77
C LYS A 109 22.51 -3.52 -17.03
N ILE A 110 22.59 -2.43 -17.80
CA ILE A 110 21.87 -2.26 -19.08
C ILE A 110 22.90 -2.33 -20.21
N GLU A 111 22.85 -3.44 -20.96
CA GLU A 111 23.92 -3.80 -21.91
C GLU A 111 23.96 -2.93 -23.16
N ASP A 112 22.82 -2.41 -23.61
CA ASP A 112 22.69 -1.72 -24.89
C ASP A 112 22.56 -0.18 -24.77
N LEU A 113 22.97 0.38 -23.62
CA LEU A 113 23.14 1.82 -23.43
C LEU A 113 24.61 2.19 -23.38
N ASN A 114 25.00 3.17 -24.19
CA ASN A 114 26.35 3.73 -24.16
C ASN A 114 26.53 4.71 -23.00
N SER A 115 27.36 4.34 -22.02
CA SER A 115 27.60 5.15 -20.82
C SER A 115 28.21 6.53 -21.11
N LYS A 116 28.87 6.71 -22.25
CA LYS A 116 29.50 7.99 -22.64
C LYS A 116 28.52 8.97 -23.29
N GLU A 117 27.45 8.49 -23.84
CA GLU A 117 26.46 9.27 -24.61
C GLU A 117 25.13 9.41 -23.87
N ILE A 118 24.95 8.70 -22.74
CA ILE A 118 23.67 8.68 -22.03
C ILE A 118 23.29 10.06 -21.51
N THR A 119 22.03 10.41 -21.73
CA THR A 119 21.42 11.66 -21.27
C THR A 119 20.09 11.38 -20.57
N ASN A 120 19.73 12.23 -19.61
CA ASN A 120 18.43 12.19 -18.94
C ASN A 120 17.45 13.10 -19.70
N VAL A 121 16.38 12.52 -20.24
CA VAL A 121 15.30 13.23 -20.94
C VAL A 121 14.33 13.88 -19.94
N GLY A 122 14.26 13.34 -18.72
CA GLY A 122 13.29 13.69 -17.67
C GLY A 122 12.18 12.65 -17.54
N ASN A 123 11.37 12.77 -16.48
CA ASN A 123 10.27 11.84 -16.17
C ASN A 123 10.69 10.36 -16.06
N GLY A 124 11.97 10.08 -15.74
CA GLY A 124 12.52 8.73 -15.67
C GLY A 124 12.99 8.16 -17.03
N TYR A 125 13.06 8.96 -18.09
CA TYR A 125 13.55 8.50 -19.41
C TYR A 125 15.00 8.87 -19.65
N TYR A 126 15.76 7.90 -20.18
CA TYR A 126 17.19 7.99 -20.46
C TYR A 126 17.49 7.48 -21.85
N THR A 127 18.38 8.16 -22.59
CA THR A 127 18.73 7.79 -23.95
C THR A 127 20.22 8.04 -24.21
N ASP A 128 20.82 7.20 -25.09
CA ASP A 128 22.13 7.42 -25.68
C ASP A 128 22.04 7.89 -27.16
N GLY A 129 20.83 8.27 -27.59
CA GLY A 129 20.53 8.65 -28.97
C GLY A 129 20.22 7.48 -29.92
N LYS A 130 20.47 6.22 -29.51
CA LYS A 130 20.12 5.01 -30.26
C LYS A 130 19.07 4.20 -29.55
N SER A 131 19.23 3.99 -28.25
CA SER A 131 18.30 3.30 -27.40
C SER A 131 17.73 4.26 -26.35
N THR A 132 16.44 4.09 -26.04
CA THR A 132 15.78 4.85 -24.98
C THR A 132 15.12 3.91 -23.99
N TYR A 133 15.30 4.20 -22.72
CA TYR A 133 14.75 3.46 -21.60
C TYR A 133 13.97 4.35 -20.65
N PHE A 134 12.94 3.79 -20.07
CA PHE A 134 12.34 4.28 -18.83
C PHE A 134 12.96 3.52 -17.65
N CYS A 135 13.28 4.23 -16.58
CA CYS A 135 13.65 3.66 -15.29
C CYS A 135 12.86 4.36 -14.18
N SER A 136 12.11 3.59 -13.43
CA SER A 136 11.34 4.10 -12.30
C SER A 136 12.26 4.61 -11.18
N SER A 137 11.92 5.72 -10.56
CA SER A 137 12.60 6.20 -9.35
C SER A 137 12.14 5.48 -8.06
N LEU A 138 11.10 4.66 -8.16
CA LEU A 138 10.57 3.84 -7.08
C LEU A 138 10.91 2.38 -7.32
N SER A 139 11.42 1.70 -6.30
CA SER A 139 11.66 0.26 -6.37
C SER A 139 10.37 -0.52 -6.20
N GLU A 140 10.26 -1.60 -6.93
CA GLU A 140 9.15 -2.53 -6.86
C GLU A 140 9.67 -3.94 -6.66
N ARG A 141 8.78 -4.85 -6.23
CA ARG A 141 9.12 -6.25 -6.18
C ARG A 141 9.40 -6.77 -7.59
N ASN A 142 10.42 -7.59 -7.73
CA ASN A 142 10.72 -8.25 -8.99
C ASN A 142 9.76 -9.43 -9.21
N ASP A 143 8.79 -9.25 -10.10
CA ASP A 143 7.77 -10.27 -10.42
C ASP A 143 8.34 -11.46 -11.20
N GLU A 144 9.55 -11.34 -11.79
CA GLU A 144 10.24 -12.44 -12.46
C GLU A 144 10.74 -13.49 -11.44
N ILE A 145 10.87 -13.13 -10.16
CA ILE A 145 11.30 -14.03 -9.11
C ILE A 145 10.09 -14.56 -8.33
N SER A 146 9.81 -15.85 -8.48
CA SER A 146 8.79 -16.52 -7.69
C SER A 146 9.14 -16.52 -6.19
N TYR A 147 8.13 -16.56 -5.31
CA TYR A 147 8.38 -16.66 -3.85
C TYR A 147 9.26 -17.84 -3.46
N VAL A 148 9.11 -18.97 -4.16
CA VAL A 148 9.93 -20.17 -3.91
C VAL A 148 11.37 -19.92 -4.32
N SER A 149 11.62 -19.34 -5.50
CA SER A 149 12.97 -18.99 -5.98
C SER A 149 13.63 -17.97 -5.07
N GLU A 150 12.86 -17.01 -4.53
CA GLU A 150 13.35 -16.02 -3.56
C GLU A 150 13.82 -16.67 -2.26
N ILE A 151 13.04 -17.60 -1.69
CA ILE A 151 13.42 -18.35 -0.48
C ILE A 151 14.71 -19.14 -0.72
N PHE A 152 14.79 -19.88 -1.84
CA PHE A 152 16.01 -20.60 -2.20
C PHE A 152 17.18 -19.66 -2.44
N GLY A 153 16.97 -18.52 -3.10
CA GLY A 153 18.00 -17.50 -3.29
C GLY A 153 18.54 -16.97 -1.96
N HIS A 154 17.69 -16.70 -0.98
CA HIS A 154 18.14 -16.31 0.37
C HIS A 154 18.90 -17.41 1.10
N ILE A 155 18.53 -18.67 0.90
CA ILE A 155 19.30 -19.81 1.43
C ILE A 155 20.70 -19.83 0.80
N VAL A 156 20.79 -19.69 -0.53
CA VAL A 156 22.07 -19.64 -1.24
C VAL A 156 22.91 -18.45 -0.77
N HIS A 157 22.28 -17.27 -0.63
CA HIS A 157 22.94 -16.06 -0.12
C HIS A 157 23.51 -16.24 1.30
N ALA A 158 22.86 -17.02 2.16
CA ALA A 158 23.38 -17.33 3.50
C ALA A 158 24.77 -18.00 3.46
N PHE A 159 25.04 -18.76 2.40
CA PHE A 159 26.33 -19.43 2.18
C PHE A 159 27.27 -18.65 1.27
N PHE A 160 26.73 -17.97 0.25
CA PHE A 160 27.46 -17.24 -0.76
C PHE A 160 27.00 -15.77 -0.74
N LYS A 161 27.67 -14.94 0.04
CA LYS A 161 27.29 -13.56 0.35
C LYS A 161 27.10 -12.67 -0.89
N ASP A 162 27.77 -12.95 -1.99
CA ASP A 162 27.67 -12.22 -3.24
C ASP A 162 26.42 -12.57 -4.07
N LYS A 163 25.68 -13.64 -3.72
CA LYS A 163 24.53 -14.15 -4.46
C LYS A 163 23.18 -13.82 -3.81
N LYS A 164 22.97 -12.56 -3.48
CA LYS A 164 21.68 -12.09 -2.95
C LYS A 164 20.62 -12.09 -4.04
N PRO A 165 19.42 -12.71 -3.83
CA PRO A 165 18.35 -12.68 -4.83
C PRO A 165 17.88 -11.24 -5.06
N LYS A 166 17.73 -10.84 -6.32
CA LYS A 166 17.28 -9.49 -6.72
C LYS A 166 15.75 -9.36 -6.55
N SER A 167 15.26 -9.54 -5.31
CA SER A 167 13.83 -9.54 -4.96
C SER A 167 13.14 -8.19 -5.17
N TYR A 168 13.91 -7.10 -5.17
CA TYR A 168 13.46 -5.75 -5.44
C TYR A 168 14.39 -5.11 -6.45
N ILE A 169 13.82 -4.42 -7.43
CA ILE A 169 14.51 -3.72 -8.51
C ILE A 169 13.85 -2.36 -8.74
N TYR A 170 14.52 -1.48 -9.45
CA TYR A 170 13.88 -0.34 -10.09
C TYR A 170 13.34 -0.79 -11.45
N PRO A 171 12.00 -0.82 -11.65
CA PRO A 171 11.42 -1.23 -12.92
C PRO A 171 11.95 -0.39 -14.07
N TYR A 172 12.29 -1.04 -15.16
CA TYR A 172 12.77 -0.38 -16.37
C TYR A 172 12.18 -1.04 -17.61
N HIS A 173 12.03 -0.25 -18.67
CA HIS A 173 11.52 -0.73 -19.95
C HIS A 173 12.26 -0.05 -21.09
N LYS A 174 12.72 -0.82 -22.07
CA LYS A 174 13.21 -0.30 -23.33
C LYS A 174 12.04 0.16 -24.19
N LEU A 175 12.12 1.37 -24.74
CA LEU A 175 11.12 1.84 -25.69
C LEU A 175 11.40 1.23 -27.06
N ASN A 176 10.34 0.86 -27.75
CA ASN A 176 10.43 0.34 -29.11
C ASN A 176 10.18 1.49 -30.11
N THR A 177 11.10 2.44 -30.16
CA THR A 177 11.08 3.56 -31.11
C THR A 177 12.50 4.02 -31.42
N GLU A 178 12.74 4.44 -32.65
CA GLU A 178 13.97 5.09 -33.10
C GLU A 178 13.84 6.62 -33.12
N LYS A 179 12.66 7.14 -32.80
CA LYS A 179 12.39 8.57 -32.77
C LYS A 179 12.90 9.20 -31.48
N LYS A 180 13.21 10.49 -31.58
CA LYS A 180 13.61 11.27 -30.40
C LYS A 180 12.47 11.36 -29.40
N ILE A 181 12.75 10.99 -28.15
CA ILE A 181 11.81 11.08 -27.05
C ILE A 181 11.89 12.45 -26.38
N SER A 182 10.73 12.96 -26.02
CA SER A 182 10.56 14.19 -25.22
C SER A 182 9.64 13.94 -24.04
N LYS A 183 9.97 14.49 -22.87
CA LYS A 183 9.09 14.43 -21.69
C LYS A 183 7.81 15.22 -21.92
N ILE A 184 6.70 14.78 -21.31
CA ILE A 184 5.46 15.56 -21.23
C ILE A 184 5.51 16.40 -19.94
N ASN A 185 5.39 17.69 -20.07
CA ASN A 185 5.33 18.58 -18.91
C ASN A 185 4.01 18.36 -18.14
N ASN A 186 4.06 18.48 -16.81
CA ASN A 186 2.90 18.33 -15.90
C ASN A 186 2.32 16.92 -15.80
N LEU A 187 2.90 15.91 -16.47
CA LEU A 187 2.50 14.50 -16.34
C LEU A 187 3.74 13.68 -15.93
N ILE A 188 3.71 13.13 -14.73
CA ILE A 188 4.81 12.33 -14.18
C ILE A 188 4.88 10.99 -14.91
N TYR A 189 6.10 10.55 -15.29
CA TYR A 189 6.37 9.29 -15.99
C TYR A 189 5.84 9.23 -17.43
N PHE A 190 5.45 10.37 -18.02
CA PHE A 190 5.02 10.44 -19.42
C PHE A 190 6.11 11.00 -20.32
N ALA A 191 6.19 10.42 -21.52
CA ALA A 191 7.01 10.90 -22.63
C ALA A 191 6.33 10.62 -23.96
N THR A 192 6.81 11.24 -25.04
CA THR A 192 6.32 11.03 -26.40
C THR A 192 7.48 11.03 -27.41
N ASP A 193 7.29 10.31 -28.50
CA ASP A 193 8.13 10.39 -29.69
C ASP A 193 7.51 11.27 -30.80
N GLY A 194 6.44 12.01 -30.45
CA GLY A 194 5.65 12.84 -31.34
C GLY A 194 4.40 12.17 -31.91
N ASP A 195 4.40 10.86 -32.04
CA ASP A 195 3.24 10.08 -32.53
C ASP A 195 2.61 9.22 -31.42
N VAL A 196 3.44 8.67 -30.56
CA VAL A 196 3.02 7.75 -29.50
C VAL A 196 3.25 8.38 -28.13
N LEU A 197 2.30 8.20 -27.25
CA LEU A 197 2.42 8.53 -25.84
C LEU A 197 2.89 7.30 -25.07
N TYR A 198 3.88 7.49 -24.21
CA TYR A 198 4.41 6.45 -23.32
C TYR A 198 4.16 6.81 -21.87
N TYR A 199 3.68 5.86 -21.09
CA TYR A 199 3.62 5.93 -19.64
C TYR A 199 4.49 4.83 -19.03
N LYS A 200 5.46 5.21 -18.19
CA LYS A 200 6.45 4.27 -17.60
C LYS A 200 7.13 3.38 -18.65
N GLY A 201 7.46 3.95 -19.82
CA GLY A 201 8.16 3.28 -20.91
C GLY A 201 7.30 2.38 -21.80
N LYS A 202 6.01 2.23 -21.53
CA LYS A 202 5.06 1.44 -22.33
C LYS A 202 4.13 2.36 -23.10
N PRO A 203 3.78 2.03 -24.37
CA PRO A 203 2.86 2.85 -25.15
C PRO A 203 1.45 2.85 -24.56
N LEU A 204 0.77 3.99 -24.66
CA LEU A 204 -0.68 4.10 -24.47
C LEU A 204 -1.35 4.01 -25.83
N GLU A 205 -2.08 2.93 -26.03
CA GLU A 205 -2.79 2.70 -27.30
C GLU A 205 -3.91 3.72 -27.51
N ASN A 206 -3.95 4.32 -28.71
CA ASN A 206 -4.99 5.28 -29.14
C ASN A 206 -5.12 6.55 -28.27
N ALA A 207 -4.10 6.91 -27.51
CA ALA A 207 -4.13 8.10 -26.67
C ALA A 207 -3.96 9.38 -27.50
N ASP A 208 -4.80 10.37 -27.22
CA ASP A 208 -4.65 11.68 -27.80
C ASP A 208 -3.66 12.53 -26.99
N LEU A 209 -2.51 12.79 -27.59
CA LEU A 209 -1.40 13.57 -27.01
C LEU A 209 -1.80 14.96 -26.50
N ASN A 210 -2.79 15.56 -27.16
CA ASN A 210 -3.19 16.96 -26.89
C ASN A 210 -4.18 17.08 -25.73
N THR A 211 -4.86 16.00 -25.38
CA THR A 211 -5.96 16.04 -24.41
C THR A 211 -5.78 15.10 -23.23
N ILE A 212 -4.67 14.33 -23.21
CA ILE A 212 -4.36 13.43 -22.10
C ILE A 212 -4.17 14.19 -20.78
N LYS A 213 -4.78 13.69 -19.72
CA LYS A 213 -4.67 14.23 -18.36
C LYS A 213 -4.85 13.15 -17.31
N GLU A 214 -4.35 13.41 -16.11
CA GLU A 214 -4.68 12.60 -14.92
C GLU A 214 -6.14 12.82 -14.51
N VAL A 215 -6.83 11.74 -14.10
CA VAL A 215 -8.16 11.86 -13.49
C VAL A 215 -8.04 12.36 -12.06
N SER A 216 -6.99 11.93 -11.34
CA SER A 216 -6.61 12.45 -10.02
C SER A 216 -5.12 12.74 -9.99
N LYS A 217 -4.71 13.74 -9.23
CA LYS A 217 -3.31 14.13 -9.11
C LYS A 217 -2.44 12.96 -8.60
N HIS A 218 -1.40 12.63 -9.37
CA HIS A 218 -0.47 11.53 -9.08
C HIS A 218 -1.13 10.14 -9.03
N GLY A 219 -2.31 10.01 -9.62
CA GLY A 219 -3.02 8.73 -9.72
C GLY A 219 -2.51 7.86 -10.87
N GLU A 220 -3.13 6.70 -11.01
CA GLU A 220 -2.84 5.74 -12.07
C GLU A 220 -3.94 5.68 -13.12
N TYR A 221 -4.99 6.54 -12.98
CA TYR A 221 -6.06 6.70 -13.96
C TYR A 221 -5.85 7.96 -14.79
N PHE A 222 -5.93 7.80 -16.10
CA PHE A 222 -5.75 8.85 -17.08
C PHE A 222 -6.94 8.88 -18.03
N CYS A 223 -7.22 10.03 -18.63
CA CYS A 223 -8.20 10.12 -19.72
C CYS A 223 -7.73 11.12 -20.76
N ASP A 224 -8.09 10.86 -22.01
CA ASP A 224 -8.10 11.84 -23.08
C ASP A 224 -9.55 12.28 -23.39
N LYS A 225 -9.78 12.99 -24.48
CA LYS A 225 -11.13 13.43 -24.89
C LYS A 225 -12.14 12.30 -25.06
N ASN A 226 -11.68 11.06 -25.38
CA ASN A 226 -12.54 9.93 -25.72
C ASN A 226 -12.35 8.71 -24.81
N ASN A 227 -11.13 8.46 -24.37
CA ASN A 227 -10.70 7.20 -23.78
C ASN A 227 -10.30 7.38 -22.31
N VAL A 228 -10.34 6.26 -21.59
CA VAL A 228 -9.95 6.20 -20.19
C VAL A 228 -8.94 5.07 -20.02
N TYR A 229 -7.92 5.28 -19.22
CA TYR A 229 -6.81 4.35 -19.02
C TYR A 229 -6.57 4.10 -17.54
N TYR A 230 -6.21 2.86 -17.22
CA TYR A 230 -5.57 2.52 -15.97
C TYR A 230 -4.14 2.08 -16.28
N LYS A 231 -3.17 2.84 -15.80
CA LYS A 231 -1.75 2.66 -16.21
C LYS A 231 -1.63 2.70 -17.74
N ASN A 232 -1.21 1.60 -18.35
CA ASN A 232 -1.08 1.50 -19.83
C ASN A 232 -2.27 0.79 -20.48
N GLU A 233 -3.26 0.35 -19.71
CA GLU A 233 -4.40 -0.42 -20.23
C GLU A 233 -5.57 0.50 -20.55
N LEU A 234 -6.10 0.38 -21.76
CA LEU A 234 -7.33 1.04 -22.17
C LEU A 234 -8.52 0.39 -21.46
N LEU A 235 -9.29 1.18 -20.71
CA LEU A 235 -10.49 0.70 -20.05
C LEU A 235 -11.68 0.64 -21.01
N PRO A 236 -12.61 -0.33 -20.84
CA PRO A 236 -13.80 -0.48 -21.68
C PRO A 236 -14.90 0.55 -21.34
N ILE A 237 -14.51 1.80 -21.17
CA ILE A 237 -15.38 2.95 -20.88
C ILE A 237 -14.90 4.16 -21.70
N LYS A 238 -15.84 5.02 -22.10
CA LYS A 238 -15.51 6.29 -22.73
C LYS A 238 -15.47 7.42 -21.69
N ASN A 239 -14.63 8.40 -21.96
CA ASN A 239 -14.59 9.59 -21.09
C ASN A 239 -15.91 10.35 -21.17
N SER A 240 -16.67 10.32 -20.10
CA SER A 240 -17.96 11.04 -19.97
C SER A 240 -17.79 12.53 -19.66
N GLY A 241 -16.59 12.94 -19.22
CA GLY A 241 -16.31 14.25 -18.66
C GLY A 241 -16.59 14.35 -17.15
N GLU A 242 -17.18 13.33 -16.53
CA GLU A 242 -17.57 13.30 -15.11
C GLU A 242 -16.86 12.19 -14.32
N LEU A 243 -15.62 11.89 -14.72
CA LEU A 243 -14.79 10.90 -14.06
C LEU A 243 -14.20 11.46 -12.77
N GLU A 244 -14.20 10.66 -11.71
CA GLU A 244 -13.47 10.95 -10.50
C GLU A 244 -12.81 9.70 -9.94
N VAL A 245 -11.74 9.88 -9.13
CA VAL A 245 -11.17 8.82 -8.33
C VAL A 245 -11.73 8.92 -6.92
N VAL A 246 -12.36 7.85 -6.46
CA VAL A 246 -12.91 7.75 -5.11
C VAL A 246 -12.06 6.77 -4.30
N SER A 247 -11.74 7.16 -3.06
CA SER A 247 -10.93 6.34 -2.15
C SER A 247 -11.38 6.56 -0.71
N VAL A 248 -10.84 5.76 0.18
CA VAL A 248 -10.93 5.95 1.63
C VAL A 248 -9.53 5.94 2.22
N GLU A 249 -9.37 6.46 3.43
CA GLU A 249 -8.10 6.41 4.14
C GLU A 249 -7.60 4.94 4.22
N GLN A 250 -6.38 4.68 3.75
CA GLN A 250 -5.80 3.33 3.65
C GLN A 250 -6.56 2.36 2.71
N GLY A 251 -7.44 2.88 1.88
CA GLY A 251 -8.16 2.14 0.85
C GLY A 251 -7.48 2.21 -0.51
N ASP A 252 -8.01 1.42 -1.42
CA ASP A 252 -7.62 1.47 -2.83
C ASP A 252 -8.35 2.59 -3.56
N ASP A 253 -7.70 3.19 -4.52
CA ASP A 253 -8.32 4.10 -5.48
C ASP A 253 -9.22 3.33 -6.43
N LEU A 254 -10.44 3.83 -6.62
CA LEU A 254 -11.39 3.34 -7.61
C LEU A 254 -11.77 4.48 -8.55
N LEU A 255 -11.86 4.18 -9.83
CA LEU A 255 -12.42 5.12 -10.79
C LEU A 255 -13.95 5.03 -10.75
N TYR A 256 -14.61 6.16 -10.69
CA TYR A 256 -16.06 6.31 -10.72
C TYR A 256 -16.47 7.28 -11.82
N ASP A 257 -17.32 6.85 -12.71
CA ASP A 257 -17.99 7.72 -13.66
C ASP A 257 -19.36 8.14 -13.10
N LYS A 258 -19.48 9.40 -12.69
CA LYS A 258 -20.74 9.94 -12.13
C LYS A 258 -21.90 9.88 -13.10
N LYS A 259 -21.62 9.98 -14.40
CA LYS A 259 -22.65 10.03 -15.45
C LYS A 259 -23.25 8.64 -15.71
N SER A 260 -22.42 7.62 -15.86
CA SER A 260 -22.89 6.26 -16.12
C SER A 260 -23.12 5.45 -14.85
N GLY A 261 -22.52 5.85 -13.72
CA GLY A 261 -22.49 5.08 -12.49
C GLY A 261 -21.57 3.86 -12.56
N GLU A 262 -20.63 3.81 -13.49
CA GLU A 262 -19.68 2.73 -13.60
C GLU A 262 -18.52 2.88 -12.62
N VAL A 263 -18.03 1.75 -12.10
CA VAL A 263 -16.93 1.70 -11.13
C VAL A 263 -15.87 0.73 -11.61
N PHE A 264 -14.60 1.14 -11.49
CA PHE A 264 -13.44 0.30 -11.79
C PHE A 264 -12.47 0.27 -10.61
N LYS A 265 -11.91 -0.91 -10.34
CA LYS A 265 -10.73 -1.08 -9.51
C LYS A 265 -9.57 -1.56 -10.38
N GLY A 266 -8.64 -0.66 -10.68
CA GLY A 266 -7.66 -0.92 -11.72
C GLY A 266 -8.36 -1.12 -13.07
N ASN A 267 -8.14 -2.26 -13.70
CA ASN A 267 -8.84 -2.67 -14.91
C ASN A 267 -10.09 -3.54 -14.63
N LEU A 268 -10.37 -3.87 -13.37
CA LEU A 268 -11.53 -4.67 -12.99
C LEU A 268 -12.77 -3.77 -12.94
N ARG A 269 -13.71 -3.97 -13.86
CA ARG A 269 -15.03 -3.34 -13.86
C ARG A 269 -15.95 -4.03 -12.85
N PHE A 270 -16.73 -3.25 -12.10
CA PHE A 270 -17.84 -3.79 -11.32
C PHE A 270 -18.92 -4.35 -12.26
N ASP A 271 -19.77 -5.23 -11.73
CA ASP A 271 -20.78 -5.91 -12.55
C ASP A 271 -21.70 -4.90 -13.24
N GLU A 272 -21.65 -4.85 -14.58
CA GLU A 272 -22.41 -3.90 -15.40
C GLU A 272 -23.92 -4.11 -15.36
N ASN A 273 -24.36 -5.32 -15.05
CA ASN A 273 -25.79 -5.63 -14.93
C ASN A 273 -26.46 -4.87 -13.77
N PHE A 274 -25.66 -4.40 -12.80
CA PHE A 274 -26.13 -3.67 -11.63
C PHE A 274 -25.86 -2.16 -11.70
N THR A 275 -25.28 -1.69 -12.78
CA THR A 275 -25.10 -0.24 -13.05
C THR A 275 -26.47 0.45 -13.23
N PRO A 276 -26.66 1.70 -12.76
CA PRO A 276 -25.67 2.57 -12.15
C PRO A 276 -25.41 2.27 -10.67
N TYR A 277 -24.15 2.40 -10.26
CA TYR A 277 -23.77 2.45 -8.87
C TYR A 277 -23.76 3.88 -8.35
N ARG A 278 -24.16 4.07 -7.10
CA ARG A 278 -23.99 5.30 -6.35
C ARG A 278 -22.99 5.07 -5.23
N VAL A 279 -21.94 5.87 -5.18
CA VAL A 279 -20.91 5.78 -4.15
C VAL A 279 -21.41 6.41 -2.86
N ILE A 280 -21.18 5.73 -1.73
CA ILE A 280 -21.47 6.21 -0.38
C ILE A 280 -20.16 6.19 0.41
N GLY A 281 -19.74 7.36 0.87
CA GLY A 281 -18.45 7.67 1.43
C GLY A 281 -17.51 8.32 0.42
N ASN A 282 -16.44 8.92 0.92
CA ASN A 282 -15.42 9.62 0.14
C ASN A 282 -14.06 9.58 0.88
N SER A 283 -13.06 10.29 0.36
CA SER A 283 -11.71 10.34 0.98
C SER A 283 -11.67 11.01 2.36
N SER A 284 -12.66 11.85 2.68
CA SER A 284 -12.80 12.48 4.00
C SER A 284 -13.58 11.60 4.97
N SER A 285 -14.29 10.57 4.49
CA SER A 285 -15.02 9.63 5.35
C SER A 285 -14.06 8.73 6.11
N HIS A 286 -14.21 8.65 7.42
CA HIS A 286 -13.36 7.85 8.30
C HIS A 286 -13.77 6.37 8.33
N ILE A 287 -13.97 5.79 7.15
CA ILE A 287 -14.33 4.38 6.94
C ILE A 287 -13.22 3.62 6.21
N TYR A 288 -13.18 2.31 6.35
CA TYR A 288 -12.18 1.46 5.70
C TYR A 288 -12.60 0.97 4.32
N ASN A 289 -13.88 1.07 3.97
CA ASN A 289 -14.41 0.61 2.69
C ASN A 289 -15.55 1.52 2.25
N LEU A 290 -15.52 1.95 0.99
CA LEU A 290 -16.66 2.61 0.33
C LEU A 290 -17.81 1.63 0.14
N PHE A 291 -19.02 2.16 0.14
CA PHE A 291 -20.22 1.41 -0.23
C PHE A 291 -20.72 1.86 -1.60
N PHE A 292 -21.29 0.91 -2.32
CA PHE A 292 -21.81 1.11 -3.67
C PHE A 292 -23.25 0.63 -3.72
N ALA A 293 -24.19 1.56 -3.74
CA ALA A 293 -25.62 1.24 -3.86
C ALA A 293 -26.00 1.14 -5.33
N SER A 294 -26.71 0.08 -5.69
CA SER A 294 -27.28 -0.12 -7.02
C SER A 294 -28.75 -0.56 -6.90
N LYS A 295 -29.45 -0.71 -8.02
CA LYS A 295 -30.85 -1.25 -8.02
C LYS A 295 -30.98 -2.65 -7.40
N ASP A 296 -29.91 -3.46 -7.47
CA ASP A 296 -29.90 -4.84 -7.00
C ASP A 296 -29.50 -4.96 -5.53
N GLY A 297 -28.73 -4.02 -4.99
CA GLY A 297 -28.26 -4.12 -3.62
C GLY A 297 -27.18 -3.12 -3.27
N VAL A 298 -26.60 -3.32 -2.09
CA VAL A 298 -25.45 -2.55 -1.60
C VAL A 298 -24.21 -3.43 -1.59
N TYR A 299 -23.13 -2.89 -2.10
CA TYR A 299 -21.87 -3.59 -2.34
C TYR A 299 -20.71 -2.88 -1.68
N PHE A 300 -19.58 -3.57 -1.53
CA PHE A 300 -18.27 -2.99 -1.28
C PHE A 300 -17.19 -3.78 -2.04
N TYR A 301 -16.02 -3.18 -2.23
CA TYR A 301 -14.87 -3.87 -2.81
C TYR A 301 -14.01 -4.49 -1.70
N ASN A 302 -13.85 -5.81 -1.73
CA ASN A 302 -13.00 -6.52 -0.78
C ASN A 302 -11.59 -6.67 -1.34
N GLN A 303 -10.67 -5.84 -0.90
CA GLN A 303 -9.28 -5.81 -1.33
C GLN A 303 -8.56 -7.16 -1.18
N ARG A 304 -8.84 -7.90 -0.09
CA ARG A 304 -8.21 -9.19 0.17
C ARG A 304 -8.69 -10.30 -0.76
N LYS A 305 -9.91 -10.22 -1.23
CA LYS A 305 -10.50 -11.17 -2.18
C LYS A 305 -10.43 -10.68 -3.61
N ASN A 306 -9.98 -9.46 -3.82
CA ASN A 306 -9.93 -8.76 -5.09
C ASN A 306 -11.25 -8.85 -5.86
N LYS A 307 -12.36 -8.53 -5.20
CA LYS A 307 -13.69 -8.60 -5.80
C LYS A 307 -14.73 -7.74 -5.11
N GLN A 308 -15.74 -7.34 -5.88
CA GLN A 308 -16.98 -6.77 -5.41
C GLN A 308 -17.78 -7.80 -4.60
N ILE A 309 -18.36 -7.38 -3.46
CA ILE A 309 -19.19 -8.24 -2.60
C ILE A 309 -20.50 -7.54 -2.27
N LYS A 310 -21.62 -8.21 -2.53
CA LYS A 310 -22.95 -7.77 -2.07
C LYS A 310 -23.07 -7.99 -0.57
N ILE A 311 -23.61 -7.02 0.15
CA ILE A 311 -23.77 -7.03 1.61
C ILE A 311 -25.24 -6.90 2.05
N GLY A 312 -26.13 -6.63 1.14
CA GLY A 312 -27.57 -6.57 1.40
C GLY A 312 -28.36 -6.03 0.21
N GLU A 313 -29.67 -6.08 0.32
CA GLU A 313 -30.60 -5.48 -0.63
C GLU A 313 -30.54 -3.95 -0.47
N ASN A 314 -30.80 -3.21 -1.55
CA ASN A 314 -30.85 -1.74 -1.49
C ASN A 314 -32.19 -1.30 -0.88
N ASN A 315 -32.16 -0.85 0.36
CA ASN A 315 -33.32 -0.37 1.10
C ASN A 315 -33.39 1.16 1.18
N PHE A 316 -32.48 1.89 0.53
CA PHE A 316 -32.54 3.36 0.48
C PHE A 316 -33.76 3.83 -0.32
N LYS A 317 -34.39 4.90 0.13
CA LYS A 317 -35.56 5.51 -0.50
C LYS A 317 -35.17 6.73 -1.30
N GLY A 318 -35.33 6.66 -2.60
CA GLY A 318 -35.04 7.77 -3.50
C GLY A 318 -33.59 8.21 -3.53
N ASN A 319 -33.35 9.50 -3.46
CA ASN A 319 -32.02 10.07 -3.58
C ASN A 319 -31.26 10.06 -2.24
N ILE A 320 -29.95 9.78 -2.34
CA ILE A 320 -29.00 9.90 -1.22
C ILE A 320 -28.35 11.29 -1.29
N GLU A 321 -28.39 12.02 -0.18
CA GLU A 321 -27.81 13.35 -0.03
C GLU A 321 -26.89 13.40 1.18
N PHE A 322 -25.61 13.79 0.98
CA PHE A 322 -24.67 14.01 2.08
C PHE A 322 -24.94 15.37 2.71
N LEU A 323 -25.16 15.35 4.02
CA LEU A 323 -25.36 16.54 4.85
C LEU A 323 -24.06 16.98 5.50
N ASP A 324 -23.17 16.02 5.76
CA ASP A 324 -21.83 16.21 6.28
C ASP A 324 -20.93 15.09 5.74
N GLU A 325 -19.61 15.11 6.04
CA GLU A 325 -18.62 14.14 5.53
C GLU A 325 -19.01 12.69 5.81
N ASN A 326 -19.60 12.42 6.98
CA ASN A 326 -19.96 11.09 7.43
C ASN A 326 -21.46 10.92 7.71
N VAL A 327 -22.28 11.93 7.46
CA VAL A 327 -23.73 11.90 7.69
C VAL A 327 -24.48 12.19 6.41
N PHE A 328 -25.42 11.34 6.07
CA PHE A 328 -26.24 11.46 4.87
C PHE A 328 -27.69 11.05 5.14
N CYS A 329 -28.56 11.37 4.21
CA CYS A 329 -29.96 10.96 4.27
C CYS A 329 -30.42 10.37 2.94
N ASP A 330 -31.47 9.59 2.99
CA ASP A 330 -32.36 9.32 1.86
C ASP A 330 -33.64 10.17 1.99
N GLU A 331 -34.70 9.84 1.29
CA GLU A 331 -35.96 10.62 1.36
C GLU A 331 -36.66 10.48 2.72
N GLU A 332 -36.40 9.42 3.49
CA GLU A 332 -37.09 9.12 4.74
C GLU A 332 -36.20 9.18 5.98
N ASN A 333 -34.95 8.76 5.87
CA ASN A 333 -34.13 8.45 7.04
C ASN A 333 -32.77 9.14 7.00
N MET A 334 -32.22 9.35 8.18
CA MET A 334 -30.85 9.80 8.42
C MET A 334 -29.95 8.62 8.69
N TYR A 335 -28.74 8.70 8.14
CA TYR A 335 -27.69 7.69 8.27
C TYR A 335 -26.36 8.33 8.63
N PHE A 336 -25.53 7.58 9.31
CA PHE A 336 -24.11 7.92 9.43
C PHE A 336 -23.22 6.74 9.05
N LEU A 337 -22.02 7.09 8.60
CA LEU A 337 -20.93 6.16 8.36
C LEU A 337 -20.16 5.95 9.66
N ASN A 338 -19.82 4.71 9.96
CA ASN A 338 -19.00 4.37 11.12
C ASN A 338 -18.00 3.28 10.75
N SER A 339 -16.90 3.19 11.49
CA SER A 339 -15.92 2.14 11.30
C SER A 339 -15.28 1.71 12.61
N TYR A 340 -14.83 0.45 12.64
CA TYR A 340 -14.09 -0.08 13.78
C TYR A 340 -13.18 -1.23 13.37
N GLU A 341 -12.13 -1.42 14.16
CA GLU A 341 -11.22 -2.54 14.04
C GLU A 341 -11.49 -3.59 15.11
N LYS A 342 -11.47 -4.86 14.72
CA LYS A 342 -11.46 -5.97 15.67
C LYS A 342 -10.06 -6.52 15.79
N TYR A 343 -9.61 -6.70 17.03
CA TYR A 343 -8.32 -7.27 17.34
C TYR A 343 -8.48 -8.62 18.05
N ILE A 344 -7.56 -9.54 17.79
CA ILE A 344 -7.40 -10.74 18.59
C ILE A 344 -6.26 -10.51 19.56
N VAL A 345 -6.51 -10.78 20.83
CA VAL A 345 -5.51 -10.76 21.91
C VAL A 345 -4.85 -12.14 21.98
N ARG A 346 -3.53 -12.18 21.97
CA ARG A 346 -2.76 -13.42 22.09
C ARG A 346 -2.82 -13.90 23.54
N PHE A 347 -3.31 -15.13 23.78
CA PHE A 347 -3.53 -15.71 25.11
C PHE A 347 -2.31 -15.73 26.04
N ARG A 348 -1.07 -15.71 25.50
CA ARG A 348 0.17 -15.73 26.29
C ARG A 348 0.96 -14.42 26.31
N VAL A 349 0.55 -13.41 25.54
CA VAL A 349 1.21 -12.10 25.48
C VAL A 349 0.13 -11.05 25.29
N PRO A 350 -0.52 -10.62 26.39
CA PRO A 350 -1.70 -9.75 26.33
C PRO A 350 -1.43 -8.37 25.70
N HIS A 351 -0.17 -7.95 25.59
CA HIS A 351 0.21 -6.67 24.95
C HIS A 351 0.28 -6.73 23.42
N ILE A 352 0.24 -7.92 22.79
CA ILE A 352 0.26 -8.05 21.33
C ILE A 352 -1.18 -8.21 20.84
N ARG A 353 -1.75 -7.10 20.42
CA ARG A 353 -3.02 -7.07 19.69
C ARG A 353 -2.76 -7.28 18.21
N ARG A 354 -3.50 -8.18 17.57
CA ARG A 354 -3.42 -8.41 16.14
C ARG A 354 -4.74 -8.06 15.47
N LEU A 355 -4.67 -7.23 14.44
CA LEU A 355 -5.84 -6.85 13.65
C LEU A 355 -6.51 -8.09 13.02
N TYR A 356 -7.78 -8.30 13.34
CA TYR A 356 -8.60 -9.41 12.81
C TYR A 356 -9.45 -8.97 11.64
N SER A 357 -10.17 -7.87 11.80
CA SER A 357 -10.96 -7.31 10.70
C SER A 357 -11.06 -5.80 10.82
N ARG A 358 -11.22 -5.17 9.66
CA ARG A 358 -11.68 -3.79 9.50
C ARG A 358 -13.12 -3.83 9.03
N ASN A 359 -13.95 -3.04 9.68
CA ASN A 359 -15.38 -3.00 9.43
C ASN A 359 -15.80 -1.56 9.18
N SER A 360 -16.60 -1.36 8.13
CA SER A 360 -17.30 -0.11 7.85
C SER A 360 -18.80 -0.36 7.94
N GLN A 361 -19.55 0.56 8.47
CA GLN A 361 -21.00 0.41 8.69
C GLN A 361 -21.76 1.62 8.17
N ILE A 362 -22.97 1.36 7.69
CA ILE A 362 -24.01 2.36 7.51
C ILE A 362 -25.04 2.12 8.61
N VAL A 363 -25.26 3.13 9.43
CA VAL A 363 -26.16 3.11 10.58
C VAL A 363 -27.29 4.09 10.37
N SER A 364 -28.54 3.61 10.42
CA SER A 364 -29.73 4.48 10.40
C SER A 364 -30.04 4.91 11.84
N PHE A 365 -30.18 6.21 12.09
CA PHE A 365 -30.31 6.71 13.44
C PHE A 365 -31.55 7.56 13.70
N ASP A 366 -32.18 8.11 12.65
CA ASP A 366 -33.38 8.92 12.81
C ASP A 366 -34.17 9.05 11.48
N LYS A 367 -35.30 9.75 11.51
CA LYS A 367 -36.02 10.21 10.34
C LYS A 367 -35.42 11.53 9.82
N LYS A 368 -35.45 11.72 8.48
CA LYS A 368 -34.89 12.91 7.83
C LYS A 368 -35.55 14.21 8.27
N GLU A 369 -36.84 14.19 8.51
CA GLU A 369 -37.63 15.37 8.78
C GLU A 369 -37.20 16.13 10.05
N GLY A 370 -37.13 17.45 10.00
CA GLY A 370 -36.89 18.31 11.14
C GLY A 370 -35.43 18.52 11.54
N TRP A 371 -34.47 18.05 10.77
CA TRP A 371 -33.04 18.33 10.99
C TRP A 371 -32.65 19.66 10.35
N GLU A 372 -31.97 20.53 11.11
CA GLU A 372 -31.49 21.83 10.64
C GLU A 372 -30.01 22.01 11.05
N LYS A 373 -29.18 22.44 10.10
CA LYS A 373 -27.78 22.75 10.36
C LYS A 373 -27.72 24.13 11.06
N VAL A 374 -27.04 24.17 12.20
CA VAL A 374 -26.87 25.39 12.99
C VAL A 374 -25.56 26.08 12.64
N LYS A 375 -24.44 25.31 12.60
CA LYS A 375 -23.11 25.87 12.41
C LYS A 375 -22.10 24.83 11.99
N ASP A 376 -21.16 25.22 11.11
CA ASP A 376 -19.91 24.48 10.88
C ASP A 376 -18.85 24.89 11.92
N ILE A 377 -18.02 23.95 12.37
CA ILE A 377 -16.90 24.20 13.26
C ILE A 377 -15.62 24.14 12.43
N GLN A 378 -14.87 25.25 12.41
CA GLN A 378 -13.66 25.44 11.61
C GLN A 378 -13.91 25.08 10.12
N SER A 379 -14.90 25.70 9.50
CA SER A 379 -15.30 25.44 8.12
C SER A 379 -15.54 23.94 7.85
N ASN A 380 -16.15 23.26 8.80
CA ASN A 380 -16.47 21.83 8.79
C ASN A 380 -15.27 20.86 8.92
N VAL A 381 -14.07 21.34 9.18
CA VAL A 381 -12.89 20.46 9.36
C VAL A 381 -13.01 19.60 10.63
N ILE A 382 -13.54 20.18 11.70
CA ILE A 382 -13.75 19.46 12.97
C ILE A 382 -15.10 18.76 12.97
N GLY A 383 -16.13 19.38 12.37
CA GLY A 383 -17.49 18.87 12.33
C GLY A 383 -18.52 20.00 12.32
N SER A 384 -19.76 19.66 12.61
CA SER A 384 -20.88 20.60 12.54
C SER A 384 -21.88 20.41 13.69
N VAL A 385 -22.60 21.48 14.01
CA VAL A 385 -23.70 21.49 15.00
C VAL A 385 -25.04 21.50 14.26
N TRP A 386 -25.92 20.60 14.67
CA TRP A 386 -27.26 20.42 14.11
C TRP A 386 -28.30 20.49 15.22
N THR A 387 -29.55 20.76 14.86
CA THR A 387 -30.68 20.76 15.77
C THR A 387 -31.86 19.95 15.24
N LYS A 388 -32.61 19.34 16.15
CA LYS A 388 -33.89 18.69 15.91
C LYS A 388 -34.72 18.64 17.20
N ASN A 389 -35.98 19.06 17.11
CA ASN A 389 -36.93 19.04 18.22
C ASN A 389 -36.39 19.67 19.52
N GLY A 390 -35.66 20.80 19.38
CA GLY A 390 -35.09 21.54 20.52
C GLY A 390 -33.86 20.88 21.16
N LYS A 391 -33.37 19.78 20.63
CA LYS A 391 -32.10 19.16 21.00
C LYS A 391 -31.01 19.56 20.00
N TYR A 392 -29.75 19.50 20.45
CA TYR A 392 -28.59 19.83 19.64
C TYR A 392 -27.67 18.63 19.52
N TYR A 393 -27.07 18.51 18.34
CA TYR A 393 -26.21 17.40 17.96
C TYR A 393 -24.91 17.91 17.36
N TYR A 394 -23.83 17.16 17.61
CA TYR A 394 -22.54 17.36 16.98
C TYR A 394 -22.29 16.21 16.01
N PHE A 395 -22.01 16.54 14.75
CA PHE A 395 -21.56 15.59 13.72
C PHE A 395 -20.05 15.69 13.62
N ASP A 396 -19.37 14.57 13.84
CA ASP A 396 -17.92 14.50 13.92
C ASP A 396 -17.27 14.21 12.57
N ASN A 397 -16.24 15.03 12.23
CA ASN A 397 -15.41 14.85 11.04
C ASN A 397 -13.95 14.48 11.39
N LEU A 398 -13.62 14.21 12.65
CA LEU A 398 -12.28 13.87 13.12
C LEU A 398 -12.02 12.36 13.08
N GLY A 399 -13.01 11.54 13.42
CA GLY A 399 -13.00 10.09 13.32
C GLY A 399 -11.94 9.36 14.13
N ASN A 400 -11.73 8.10 13.75
CA ASN A 400 -10.83 7.15 14.44
C ASN A 400 -9.37 7.60 14.48
N SER A 401 -8.90 8.34 13.48
CA SER A 401 -7.53 8.89 13.44
C SER A 401 -7.28 9.84 14.62
N GLN A 402 -8.33 10.47 15.11
CA GLN A 402 -8.32 11.37 16.27
C GLN A 402 -8.92 10.71 17.53
N LEU A 403 -9.00 9.37 17.58
CA LEU A 403 -9.52 8.59 18.72
C LEU A 403 -11.00 8.85 19.02
N ILE A 404 -11.78 9.28 18.03
CA ILE A 404 -13.23 9.44 18.12
C ILE A 404 -13.87 8.32 17.31
N ASN A 405 -14.62 7.45 18.00
CA ASN A 405 -15.15 6.22 17.40
C ASN A 405 -16.60 6.33 16.94
N ASP A 406 -17.29 7.37 17.34
CA ASP A 406 -18.69 7.63 17.01
C ASP A 406 -18.80 8.87 16.12
N THR A 407 -19.82 8.92 15.27
CA THR A 407 -19.97 9.98 14.26
C THR A 407 -20.98 11.05 14.70
N VAL A 408 -22.03 10.66 15.42
CA VAL A 408 -23.12 11.55 15.85
C VAL A 408 -23.23 11.56 17.37
N PHE A 409 -23.25 12.75 17.96
CA PHE A 409 -23.38 12.93 19.40
C PHE A 409 -24.51 13.90 19.75
N GLU A 410 -25.34 13.59 20.73
CA GLU A 410 -26.27 14.52 21.37
C GLU A 410 -25.51 15.41 22.37
N ILE A 411 -25.62 16.73 22.25
CA ILE A 411 -24.96 17.70 23.16
C ILE A 411 -25.84 17.87 24.38
N THR A 412 -25.43 17.34 25.52
CA THR A 412 -26.20 17.32 26.76
C THR A 412 -25.89 18.50 27.70
N ASP A 413 -24.71 19.12 27.54
CA ASP A 413 -24.24 20.23 28.40
C ASP A 413 -24.44 21.59 27.66
N LYS A 414 -25.26 22.48 28.25
CA LYS A 414 -25.51 23.83 27.75
C LYS A 414 -24.24 24.69 27.61
N LYS A 415 -23.24 24.50 28.47
CA LYS A 415 -21.98 25.27 28.40
C LYS A 415 -21.19 24.83 27.18
N VAL A 416 -21.17 23.53 26.89
CA VAL A 416 -20.54 22.97 25.69
C VAL A 416 -21.23 23.47 24.44
N LEU A 417 -22.57 23.48 24.40
CA LEU A 417 -23.32 24.04 23.28
C LEU A 417 -22.94 25.51 23.03
N ASN A 418 -22.96 26.33 24.08
CA ASN A 418 -22.58 27.74 23.93
C ASN A 418 -21.13 27.90 23.46
N GLU A 419 -20.21 27.03 23.93
CA GLU A 419 -18.82 27.01 23.51
C GLU A 419 -18.72 26.70 22.01
N LEU A 420 -19.37 25.64 21.52
CA LEU A 420 -19.35 25.22 20.11
C LEU A 420 -20.00 26.29 19.18
N LEU A 421 -20.98 27.01 19.68
CA LEU A 421 -21.65 28.09 18.94
C LEU A 421 -20.90 29.44 19.03
N SER A 422 -19.89 29.56 19.89
CA SER A 422 -19.12 30.78 20.07
C SER A 422 -17.98 30.88 19.04
N ASP A 423 -16.85 31.44 19.44
CA ASP A 423 -15.66 31.65 18.59
C ASP A 423 -15.01 30.32 18.20
N GLU A 424 -15.02 30.01 16.90
CA GLU A 424 -14.46 28.79 16.30
C GLU A 424 -12.95 28.60 16.57
N SER A 425 -12.22 29.70 16.71
CA SER A 425 -10.76 29.66 16.90
C SER A 425 -10.34 28.97 18.21
N LYS A 426 -11.26 28.82 19.15
CA LYS A 426 -11.05 28.20 20.47
C LYS A 426 -11.39 26.71 20.48
N ILE A 427 -12.06 26.19 19.46
CA ILE A 427 -12.43 24.78 19.40
C ILE A 427 -11.27 24.00 18.77
N THR A 428 -10.57 23.23 19.55
CA THR A 428 -9.47 22.36 19.10
C THR A 428 -9.90 20.89 19.13
N ILE A 429 -9.16 20.05 18.40
CA ILE A 429 -9.35 18.58 18.40
C ILE A 429 -9.29 18.04 19.84
N ASP A 430 -8.29 18.48 20.63
CA ASP A 430 -8.14 18.03 22.02
C ASP A 430 -9.32 18.48 22.90
N ARG A 431 -9.92 19.63 22.58
CA ARG A 431 -11.10 20.11 23.29
C ARG A 431 -12.30 19.22 23.01
N ILE A 432 -12.56 18.86 21.74
CA ILE A 432 -13.63 17.91 21.37
C ILE A 432 -13.43 16.56 22.07
N ARG A 433 -12.22 15.99 22.00
CA ARG A 433 -11.91 14.74 22.72
C ARG A 433 -12.20 14.83 24.22
N LYS A 434 -11.84 15.94 24.84
CA LYS A 434 -12.09 16.16 26.26
C LYS A 434 -13.59 16.25 26.57
N ILE A 435 -14.37 16.96 25.74
CA ILE A 435 -15.82 17.07 25.90
C ILE A 435 -16.47 15.69 25.83
N ILE A 436 -16.08 14.86 24.84
CA ILE A 436 -16.60 13.49 24.68
C ILE A 436 -16.19 12.63 25.89
N LYS A 437 -14.92 12.68 26.29
CA LYS A 437 -14.40 11.94 27.46
C LYS A 437 -15.08 12.31 28.78
N ASP A 438 -15.42 13.58 28.94
CA ASP A 438 -16.12 14.11 30.12
C ASP A 438 -17.66 13.83 30.07
N GLU A 439 -18.11 13.02 29.10
CA GLU A 439 -19.52 12.62 28.87
C GLU A 439 -20.51 13.80 28.70
N LYS A 440 -20.01 14.95 28.22
CA LYS A 440 -20.82 16.14 27.94
C LYS A 440 -21.49 16.10 26.58
N MET A 441 -21.09 15.14 25.76
CA MET A 441 -21.74 14.69 24.53
C MET A 441 -21.95 13.18 24.63
N GLN A 442 -23.12 12.71 24.21
CA GLN A 442 -23.47 11.29 24.24
C GLN A 442 -23.62 10.76 22.82
N ALA A 443 -22.91 9.66 22.52
CA ALA A 443 -23.01 9.03 21.21
C ALA A 443 -24.45 8.59 20.92
N VAL A 444 -24.91 8.90 19.71
CA VAL A 444 -26.22 8.51 19.21
C VAL A 444 -26.12 7.09 18.65
N SER A 445 -26.93 6.17 19.19
CA SER A 445 -27.06 4.82 18.68
C SER A 445 -28.04 4.76 17.52
N GLY A 446 -27.89 3.73 16.68
CA GLY A 446 -28.82 3.50 15.57
C GLY A 446 -28.87 2.03 15.19
N GLU A 447 -29.65 1.72 14.17
CA GLU A 447 -29.77 0.39 13.59
C GLU A 447 -28.73 0.21 12.47
N VAL A 448 -27.83 -0.76 12.62
CA VAL A 448 -26.85 -1.09 11.55
C VAL A 448 -27.60 -1.69 10.37
N LYS A 449 -27.61 -0.98 9.25
CA LYS A 449 -28.23 -1.45 7.99
C LYS A 449 -27.28 -2.26 7.14
N TYR A 450 -26.01 -1.82 7.01
CA TYR A 450 -25.01 -2.50 6.20
C TYR A 450 -23.68 -2.57 6.93
N THR A 451 -22.96 -3.68 6.70
CA THR A 451 -21.60 -3.87 7.23
C THR A 451 -20.68 -4.44 6.16
N ALA A 452 -19.67 -3.68 5.79
CA ALA A 452 -18.57 -4.14 4.95
C ALA A 452 -17.43 -4.63 5.85
N THR A 453 -17.06 -5.91 5.72
CA THR A 453 -16.03 -6.55 6.56
C THR A 453 -14.89 -7.10 5.72
N VAL A 454 -13.67 -6.61 5.96
CA VAL A 454 -12.43 -7.20 5.44
C VAL A 454 -11.74 -7.96 6.57
N LYS A 455 -11.65 -9.28 6.43
CA LYS A 455 -10.94 -10.15 7.38
C LYS A 455 -9.49 -10.31 6.95
N TYR A 456 -8.56 -10.16 7.88
CA TYR A 456 -7.15 -10.42 7.68
C TYR A 456 -6.86 -11.87 8.04
N SER A 457 -6.57 -12.72 7.02
CA SER A 457 -6.26 -14.12 7.24
C SER A 457 -4.99 -14.28 8.06
N TYR A 458 -4.97 -15.29 8.90
CA TYR A 458 -3.85 -15.58 9.78
C TYR A 458 -2.88 -16.51 9.10
N TYR A 459 -1.62 -16.12 9.00
CA TYR A 459 -0.51 -17.03 8.75
C TYR A 459 -0.20 -17.90 9.99
N TYR A 460 -1.19 -18.21 10.81
CA TYR A 460 -0.99 -19.01 12.03
C TYR A 460 -0.40 -20.39 11.75
N LEU A 461 -0.87 -21.06 10.72
CA LEU A 461 -0.34 -22.38 10.39
C LEU A 461 1.16 -22.34 10.10
N TYR A 462 1.61 -21.33 9.35
CA TYR A 462 3.05 -21.18 9.06
C TYR A 462 3.85 -20.80 10.30
N MET A 463 3.30 -19.95 11.17
CA MET A 463 3.99 -19.58 12.41
C MET A 463 4.01 -20.75 13.42
N ILE A 464 3.00 -21.60 13.48
CA ILE A 464 3.00 -22.80 14.31
C ILE A 464 4.04 -23.79 13.81
N LEU A 465 4.19 -23.97 12.50
CA LEU A 465 5.24 -24.80 11.90
C LEU A 465 6.66 -24.25 12.13
N LEU A 466 6.82 -22.91 12.14
CA LEU A 466 8.11 -22.26 12.39
C LEU A 466 8.45 -22.11 13.89
N PHE A 467 7.47 -22.18 14.79
CA PHE A 467 7.66 -21.96 16.23
C PHE A 467 8.65 -22.92 16.90
N PRO A 468 8.69 -24.24 16.59
CA PRO A 468 9.73 -25.14 17.08
C PRO A 468 11.13 -24.69 16.68
N PHE A 469 11.31 -24.21 15.46
CA PHE A 469 12.62 -23.74 14.95
C PHE A 469 13.10 -22.47 15.66
N VAL A 470 12.19 -21.55 15.98
CA VAL A 470 12.51 -20.32 16.75
C VAL A 470 12.95 -20.67 18.17
N ILE A 471 12.29 -21.63 18.83
CA ILE A 471 12.66 -22.07 20.17
C ILE A 471 14.04 -22.71 20.15
N VAL A 472 14.27 -23.64 19.24
CA VAL A 472 15.57 -24.36 19.12
C VAL A 472 16.69 -23.37 18.77
N GLY A 473 16.46 -22.44 17.86
CA GLY A 473 17.40 -21.36 17.52
C GLY A 473 17.74 -20.48 18.73
N SER A 474 16.75 -20.13 19.54
CA SER A 474 16.94 -19.33 20.76
C SER A 474 17.77 -20.08 21.82
N ILE A 475 17.52 -21.37 21.99
CA ILE A 475 18.27 -22.24 22.93
C ILE A 475 19.74 -22.34 22.49
N LEU A 476 20.01 -22.51 21.20
CA LEU A 476 21.38 -22.61 20.68
C LEU A 476 22.13 -21.29 20.77
N LYS A 477 21.47 -20.18 20.52
CA LYS A 477 22.02 -18.82 20.70
C LYS A 477 22.42 -18.60 22.16
N GLN A 478 21.62 -19.05 23.12
CA GLN A 478 21.97 -19.01 24.55
C GLN A 478 23.16 -19.91 24.89
N LYS A 479 23.22 -21.16 24.35
CA LYS A 479 24.34 -22.05 24.53
C LYS A 479 25.63 -21.51 23.93
N GLY A 480 25.55 -20.89 22.74
CA GLY A 480 26.68 -20.21 22.10
C GLY A 480 27.24 -19.07 22.94
N ARG A 481 26.33 -18.16 23.45
CA ARG A 481 26.73 -17.09 24.37
C ARG A 481 27.38 -17.59 25.65
N ARG A 482 26.85 -18.66 26.26
CA ARG A 482 27.44 -19.25 27.47
C ARG A 482 28.85 -19.87 27.20
N LYS A 483 29.07 -20.44 26.01
CA LYS A 483 30.39 -20.92 25.62
C LYS A 483 31.39 -19.78 25.41
N LEU A 484 30.97 -18.69 24.80
CA LEU A 484 31.78 -17.48 24.59
C LEU A 484 32.18 -16.82 25.92
N LEU A 485 31.23 -16.72 26.84
CA LEU A 485 31.48 -16.18 28.19
C LEU A 485 32.49 -17.04 28.95
N LYS A 486 32.33 -18.37 28.95
CA LYS A 486 33.31 -19.31 29.57
C LYS A 486 34.68 -19.27 28.91
N TYR A 487 34.76 -19.05 27.59
CA TYR A 487 36.03 -18.88 26.88
C TYR A 487 36.73 -17.59 27.33
N ASN A 488 36.00 -16.48 27.38
CA ASN A 488 36.55 -15.19 27.83
C ASN A 488 36.97 -15.17 29.31
N GLU A 489 36.26 -15.92 30.18
CA GLU A 489 36.65 -16.06 31.60
C GLU A 489 37.92 -16.91 31.76
N LYS A 490 38.20 -17.84 30.85
CA LYS A 490 39.39 -18.72 30.91
C LYS A 490 40.68 -18.04 30.42
N TYR A 491 40.56 -16.95 29.68
CA TYR A 491 41.67 -16.22 29.08
C TYR A 491 41.76 -14.76 29.58
N ARG A 492 41.04 -14.39 30.64
CA ARG A 492 41.32 -13.27 31.52
C ARG A 492 42.13 -13.74 32.72
#